data_898e666df545b5dfa68c548efe9f9019
#
_entry.id   898e666df545b5dfa68c548efe9f9019
#
_cell.length_a   1.000
_cell.length_b   1.000
_cell.length_c   1.000
_cell.angle_alpha   90.00
_cell.angle_beta   90.00
_cell.angle_gamma   90.00
#
_symmetry.space_group_name_H-M   'P 1'
#
loop_
_entity.id
_entity.type
_entity.pdbx_description
1 polymer ?
#
loop_
_entity_poly.entity_id
_entity_poly.type
_entity_poly.pdbx_seq_one_letter_code
_entity_poly.pdbx_strand_id
1 'polypeptide(L)'
;MADNEDGANNQPAGYIPPTIWTWDTENGGQFASINRPISGATHDKELPIGKHPFQLYSLGTPNGVKVTIMLEELLAAGHAGAEYDAWLINIGTGDQFGSGFVAINPNSKIPAMMDHSASPPIRLFESGSMLVYLAEKFDAFLPKDAAKRAETMNWLMWQMGSAPFVGGGFGHFFAYAPFKMEYPISRYAMETKRQLHVLDTHLATNQYMVGDEYTIADMAIWPWYGAIMREAYAAQEFLSVHEYTHLDRWVDLVGSREAVKRGRMVNRGFGRPETQLKERHDARDFEVNREDMVIARDGARV
;
A
#
# COMPACT_ATOMS: atom_id res chain seq x y z
N MET A 1 45.76 -11.18 19.81
CA MET A 1 44.96 -12.10 19.01
C MET A 1 44.27 -12.99 20.01
N ALA A 2 43.04 -12.70 20.32
CA ALA A 2 42.23 -13.52 21.23
C ALA A 2 41.18 -14.16 20.33
N ASP A 3 41.19 -15.48 20.33
CA ASP A 3 40.26 -16.33 19.60
C ASP A 3 38.85 -16.10 20.13
N ASN A 4 37.99 -15.56 19.28
CA ASN A 4 36.54 -15.49 19.51
C ASN A 4 35.90 -16.79 18.95
N GLU A 5 36.15 -17.90 19.60
CA GLU A 5 35.32 -19.08 19.51
C GLU A 5 34.29 -19.00 20.64
N ASP A 6 33.09 -18.56 20.33
CA ASP A 6 31.80 -18.92 20.95
C ASP A 6 30.65 -18.09 20.37
N GLY A 7 30.52 -18.09 19.04
CA GLY A 7 29.24 -17.81 18.38
C GLY A 7 28.38 -19.06 18.42
N ALA A 8 27.84 -19.42 19.59
CA ALA A 8 26.88 -20.51 19.70
C ALA A 8 25.76 -20.29 18.65
N ASN A 9 25.74 -21.17 17.66
CA ASN A 9 24.77 -21.24 16.59
C ASN A 9 23.41 -21.62 17.22
N ASN A 10 22.67 -20.60 17.69
CA ASN A 10 21.39 -20.75 18.37
C ASN A 10 20.25 -20.87 17.34
N GLN A 11 20.49 -21.65 16.27
CA GLN A 11 19.45 -22.00 15.32
C GLN A 11 18.43 -22.94 15.98
N PRO A 12 17.12 -22.76 15.73
CA PRO A 12 16.14 -23.76 16.13
C PRO A 12 16.60 -25.12 15.61
N ALA A 13 16.70 -26.11 16.49
CA ALA A 13 17.14 -27.45 16.12
C ALA A 13 16.23 -27.97 14.99
N GLY A 14 16.79 -28.18 13.79
CA GLY A 14 16.11 -28.94 12.74
C GLY A 14 16.12 -28.39 11.31
N TYR A 15 16.39 -27.12 11.04
CA TYR A 15 16.41 -26.65 9.65
C TYR A 15 17.85 -26.48 9.13
N ILE A 16 18.19 -27.29 8.13
CA ILE A 16 19.44 -27.14 7.37
C ILE A 16 19.05 -26.64 5.97
N PRO A 17 19.49 -25.44 5.55
CA PRO A 17 19.21 -24.95 4.19
C PRO A 17 19.74 -25.92 3.14
N PRO A 18 18.96 -26.27 2.13
CA PRO A 18 19.42 -27.10 1.02
C PRO A 18 20.49 -26.35 0.19
N THR A 19 21.36 -27.09 -0.49
CA THR A 19 22.35 -26.51 -1.41
C THR A 19 21.69 -25.75 -2.57
N ILE A 20 20.53 -26.25 -3.03
CA ILE A 20 19.71 -25.63 -4.06
C ILE A 20 18.29 -25.53 -3.53
N TRP A 21 17.75 -24.33 -3.44
CA TRP A 21 16.38 -24.12 -3.03
C TRP A 21 15.40 -24.51 -4.16
N THR A 22 14.38 -25.24 -3.83
CA THR A 22 13.26 -25.56 -4.72
C THR A 22 11.98 -25.00 -4.18
N TRP A 23 11.11 -24.51 -5.08
CA TRP A 23 9.82 -23.97 -4.70
C TRP A 23 8.86 -25.08 -4.25
N ASP A 24 8.34 -24.93 -3.06
CA ASP A 24 7.25 -25.73 -2.51
C ASP A 24 5.99 -24.85 -2.43
N THR A 25 4.94 -25.23 -3.14
CA THR A 25 3.68 -24.47 -3.20
C THR A 25 2.92 -24.48 -1.87
N GLU A 26 3.17 -25.43 -1.01
CA GLU A 26 2.53 -25.56 0.30
C GLU A 26 3.26 -24.74 1.39
N ASN A 27 4.45 -24.26 1.10
CA ASN A 27 5.27 -23.52 2.05
C ASN A 27 5.07 -22.01 1.89
N GLY A 28 4.49 -21.35 2.87
CA GLY A 28 4.29 -19.90 2.89
C GLY A 28 3.01 -19.44 3.58
N GLY A 29 2.25 -20.36 4.16
CA GLY A 29 1.05 -20.07 4.95
C GLY A 29 -0.07 -19.47 4.10
N GLN A 30 -0.90 -18.64 4.72
CA GLN A 30 -2.12 -18.06 4.15
C GLN A 30 -1.92 -17.36 2.79
N PHE A 31 -0.75 -16.78 2.54
CA PHE A 31 -0.45 -16.03 1.33
C PHE A 31 0.57 -16.69 0.42
N ALA A 32 0.78 -18.01 0.53
CA ALA A 32 1.70 -18.76 -0.33
C ALA A 32 1.41 -18.57 -1.82
N SER A 33 0.12 -18.57 -2.19
CA SER A 33 -0.34 -18.49 -3.59
C SER A 33 -0.24 -17.11 -4.24
N ILE A 34 -0.02 -16.03 -3.47
CA ILE A 34 0.07 -14.67 -4.04
C ILE A 34 1.44 -14.34 -4.66
N ASN A 35 2.41 -15.23 -4.51
CA ASN A 35 3.77 -15.11 -5.04
C ASN A 35 4.21 -16.41 -5.69
N ARG A 36 5.18 -16.31 -6.60
CA ARG A 36 5.83 -17.45 -7.23
C ARG A 36 7.24 -17.06 -7.70
N PRO A 37 8.18 -18.00 -7.85
CA PRO A 37 9.57 -17.69 -8.21
C PRO A 37 9.77 -17.42 -9.69
N ILE A 38 8.74 -17.45 -10.51
CA ILE A 38 8.78 -17.22 -11.96
C ILE A 38 7.82 -16.08 -12.36
N SER A 39 8.17 -15.33 -13.37
CA SER A 39 7.31 -14.27 -13.95
C SER A 39 6.44 -14.78 -15.10
N GLY A 40 5.60 -13.90 -15.64
CA GLY A 40 4.72 -14.18 -16.79
C GLY A 40 3.30 -14.60 -16.39
N ALA A 41 2.39 -14.70 -17.34
CA ALA A 41 1.01 -15.09 -17.11
C ALA A 41 0.87 -16.59 -16.82
N THR A 42 -0.11 -16.95 -16.00
CA THR A 42 -0.50 -18.36 -15.77
C THR A 42 -1.74 -18.76 -16.54
N HIS A 43 -2.56 -17.79 -16.94
CA HIS A 43 -3.82 -18.00 -17.63
C HIS A 43 -4.20 -16.78 -18.45
N ASP A 44 -5.04 -16.99 -19.43
CA ASP A 44 -5.60 -15.89 -20.22
C ASP A 44 -6.76 -15.27 -19.45
N LYS A 45 -6.66 -13.96 -19.26
CA LYS A 45 -7.69 -13.13 -18.64
C LYS A 45 -7.53 -11.70 -19.13
N GLU A 46 -8.50 -11.23 -19.89
CA GLU A 46 -8.57 -9.81 -20.25
C GLU A 46 -8.98 -8.95 -19.05
N LEU A 47 -8.56 -7.70 -19.07
CA LEU A 47 -8.98 -6.72 -18.08
C LEU A 47 -10.16 -5.90 -18.58
N PRO A 48 -11.12 -5.57 -17.72
CA PRO A 48 -12.21 -4.67 -18.09
C PRO A 48 -11.69 -3.27 -18.37
N ILE A 49 -12.38 -2.55 -19.25
CA ILE A 49 -12.13 -1.14 -19.58
C ILE A 49 -13.45 -0.38 -19.42
N GLY A 50 -13.42 0.67 -18.60
CA GLY A 50 -14.57 1.51 -18.34
C GLY A 50 -14.59 2.76 -19.21
N LYS A 51 -15.29 3.80 -18.74
CA LYS A 51 -15.55 5.04 -19.50
C LYS A 51 -14.46 6.12 -19.36
N HIS A 52 -13.65 6.04 -18.29
CA HIS A 52 -12.65 7.06 -17.97
C HIS A 52 -11.29 6.76 -18.61
N PRO A 53 -10.46 7.77 -18.85
CA PRO A 53 -9.14 7.54 -19.44
C PRO A 53 -8.20 6.78 -18.51
N PHE A 54 -8.32 6.95 -17.18
CA PHE A 54 -7.53 6.19 -16.21
C PHE A 54 -8.24 4.90 -15.83
N GLN A 55 -7.59 3.77 -16.10
CA GLN A 55 -8.05 2.45 -15.75
C GLN A 55 -7.12 1.87 -14.69
N LEU A 56 -7.54 1.89 -13.42
CA LEU A 56 -6.79 1.39 -12.29
C LEU A 56 -7.20 -0.05 -11.97
N TYR A 57 -6.24 -0.94 -11.88
CA TYR A 57 -6.39 -2.34 -11.50
C TYR A 57 -5.70 -2.57 -10.17
N SER A 58 -6.46 -2.70 -9.07
CA SER A 58 -5.90 -2.58 -7.74
C SER A 58 -6.65 -3.43 -6.69
N LEU A 59 -6.14 -3.37 -5.48
CA LEU A 59 -6.75 -3.88 -4.25
C LEU A 59 -6.47 -2.86 -3.15
N GLY A 60 -7.39 -2.71 -2.19
CA GLY A 60 -7.32 -1.77 -1.07
C GLY A 60 -6.22 -2.11 -0.03
N THR A 61 -5.05 -2.52 -0.51
CA THR A 61 -3.81 -2.66 0.28
C THR A 61 -3.10 -1.31 0.36
N PRO A 62 -2.14 -1.13 1.27
CA PRO A 62 -1.45 0.15 1.39
C PRO A 62 -0.87 0.70 0.06
N ASN A 63 -0.38 -0.15 -0.85
CA ASN A 63 0.14 0.31 -2.13
C ASN A 63 -0.96 0.76 -3.10
N GLY A 64 -2.11 0.07 -3.14
CA GLY A 64 -3.27 0.49 -3.94
C GLY A 64 -3.83 1.81 -3.42
N VAL A 65 -3.96 1.94 -2.12
CA VAL A 65 -4.48 3.14 -1.44
C VAL A 65 -3.68 4.41 -1.75
N LYS A 66 -2.36 4.33 -1.99
CA LYS A 66 -1.57 5.49 -2.43
C LYS A 66 -2.15 6.12 -3.69
N VAL A 67 -2.46 5.29 -4.69
CA VAL A 67 -2.92 5.75 -6.00
C VAL A 67 -4.36 6.26 -5.94
N THR A 68 -5.22 5.58 -5.20
CA THR A 68 -6.61 6.02 -5.03
C THR A 68 -6.71 7.31 -4.22
N ILE A 69 -5.86 7.52 -3.20
CA ILE A 69 -5.74 8.81 -2.51
C ILE A 69 -5.33 9.91 -3.51
N MET A 70 -4.28 9.67 -4.30
CA MET A 70 -3.82 10.67 -5.28
C MET A 70 -4.92 11.07 -6.26
N LEU A 71 -5.64 10.11 -6.82
CA LEU A 71 -6.73 10.38 -7.76
C LEU A 71 -7.88 11.16 -7.09
N GLU A 72 -8.29 10.78 -5.89
CA GLU A 72 -9.32 11.51 -5.13
C GLU A 72 -8.87 12.92 -4.69
N GLU A 73 -7.59 13.11 -4.36
CA GLU A 73 -7.02 14.44 -4.05
C GLU A 73 -6.98 15.33 -5.31
N LEU A 74 -6.65 14.79 -6.47
CA LEU A 74 -6.70 15.51 -7.74
C LEU A 74 -8.14 15.95 -8.06
N LEU A 75 -9.11 15.07 -7.90
CA LEU A 75 -10.54 15.40 -8.10
C LEU A 75 -11.01 16.46 -7.11
N ALA A 76 -10.63 16.36 -5.85
CA ALA A 76 -10.95 17.36 -4.81
C ALA A 76 -10.29 18.72 -5.09
N ALA A 77 -9.12 18.73 -5.74
CA ALA A 77 -8.45 19.94 -6.20
C ALA A 77 -9.04 20.53 -7.50
N GLY A 78 -10.08 19.90 -8.09
CA GLY A 78 -10.78 20.39 -9.29
C GLY A 78 -10.23 19.87 -10.61
N HIS A 79 -9.32 18.91 -10.60
CA HIS A 79 -8.79 18.28 -11.82
C HIS A 79 -9.77 17.22 -12.36
N ALA A 80 -10.85 17.63 -13.02
CA ALA A 80 -11.86 16.72 -13.59
C ALA A 80 -11.27 15.67 -14.55
N GLY A 81 -10.14 15.97 -15.20
CA GLY A 81 -9.41 15.01 -16.05
C GLY A 81 -8.79 13.82 -15.29
N ALA A 82 -8.79 13.84 -13.95
CA ALA A 82 -8.31 12.75 -13.11
C ALA A 82 -9.39 11.69 -12.82
N GLU A 83 -10.59 11.78 -13.42
CA GLU A 83 -11.61 10.73 -13.30
C GLU A 83 -11.11 9.38 -13.76
N TYR A 84 -11.49 8.34 -13.04
CA TYR A 84 -10.95 7.00 -13.21
C TYR A 84 -11.96 5.89 -12.96
N ASP A 85 -11.71 4.75 -13.59
CA ASP A 85 -12.35 3.48 -13.25
C ASP A 85 -11.37 2.65 -12.41
N ALA A 86 -11.81 2.14 -11.27
CA ALA A 86 -11.01 1.28 -10.40
C ALA A 86 -11.61 -0.13 -10.31
N TRP A 87 -10.89 -1.09 -10.85
CA TRP A 87 -11.25 -2.49 -10.95
C TRP A 87 -10.57 -3.32 -9.85
N LEU A 88 -11.34 -4.15 -9.17
CA LEU A 88 -10.81 -5.01 -8.13
C LEU A 88 -10.00 -6.16 -8.72
N ILE A 89 -8.76 -6.32 -8.28
CA ILE A 89 -7.90 -7.47 -8.56
C ILE A 89 -7.82 -8.34 -7.32
N ASN A 90 -8.43 -9.53 -7.40
CA ASN A 90 -8.39 -10.48 -6.29
C ASN A 90 -7.09 -11.28 -6.34
N ILE A 91 -6.11 -10.86 -5.55
CA ILE A 91 -4.81 -11.54 -5.48
C ILE A 91 -4.90 -12.94 -4.86
N GLY A 92 -5.93 -13.21 -4.06
CA GLY A 92 -6.16 -14.53 -3.45
C GLY A 92 -6.59 -15.60 -4.47
N THR A 93 -7.17 -15.18 -5.61
CA THR A 93 -7.53 -16.06 -6.74
C THR A 93 -6.53 -16.02 -7.88
N GLY A 94 -5.46 -15.25 -7.75
CA GLY A 94 -4.38 -15.18 -8.74
C GLY A 94 -4.67 -14.24 -9.92
N ASP A 95 -5.61 -13.31 -9.80
CA ASP A 95 -5.97 -12.35 -10.87
C ASP A 95 -4.76 -11.56 -11.38
N GLN A 96 -3.78 -11.26 -10.51
CA GLN A 96 -2.54 -10.58 -10.87
C GLN A 96 -1.63 -11.39 -11.82
N PHE A 97 -1.92 -12.67 -12.03
CA PHE A 97 -1.22 -13.55 -12.95
C PHE A 97 -1.97 -13.76 -14.28
N GLY A 98 -3.10 -13.11 -14.49
CA GLY A 98 -3.79 -13.10 -15.78
C GLY A 98 -3.02 -12.35 -16.85
N SER A 99 -3.12 -12.79 -18.13
CA SER A 99 -2.36 -12.24 -19.26
C SER A 99 -2.53 -10.72 -19.41
N GLY A 100 -3.75 -10.20 -19.27
CA GLY A 100 -4.03 -8.76 -19.36
C GLY A 100 -3.35 -7.94 -18.26
N PHE A 101 -3.34 -8.44 -16.99
CA PHE A 101 -2.66 -7.75 -15.90
C PHE A 101 -1.14 -7.79 -16.07
N VAL A 102 -0.58 -8.93 -16.43
CA VAL A 102 0.85 -9.11 -16.67
C VAL A 102 1.36 -8.23 -17.82
N ALA A 103 0.54 -7.99 -18.84
CA ALA A 103 0.87 -7.07 -19.94
C ALA A 103 1.08 -5.62 -19.46
N ILE A 104 0.34 -5.20 -18.43
CA ILE A 104 0.53 -3.89 -17.80
C ILE A 104 1.68 -3.94 -16.80
N ASN A 105 1.67 -4.90 -15.87
CA ASN A 105 2.68 -5.04 -14.84
C ASN A 105 3.37 -6.42 -14.89
N PRO A 106 4.57 -6.52 -15.47
CA PRO A 106 5.29 -7.78 -15.55
C PRO A 106 5.75 -8.32 -14.19
N ASN A 107 5.72 -7.49 -13.13
CA ASN A 107 6.00 -7.91 -11.75
C ASN A 107 4.80 -8.62 -11.08
N SER A 108 3.61 -8.62 -11.73
CA SER A 108 2.39 -9.25 -11.19
C SER A 108 2.03 -8.77 -9.78
N LYS A 109 2.17 -7.47 -9.52
CA LYS A 109 1.83 -6.81 -8.24
C LYS A 109 0.84 -5.68 -8.48
N ILE A 110 -0.16 -5.56 -7.62
CA ILE A 110 -1.05 -4.41 -7.57
C ILE A 110 -0.33 -3.22 -6.87
N PRO A 111 -0.68 -1.99 -7.24
CA PRO A 111 -1.56 -1.55 -8.32
C PRO A 111 -0.88 -1.56 -9.70
N ALA A 112 -1.72 -1.60 -10.75
CA ALA A 112 -1.35 -1.38 -12.14
C ALA A 112 -2.36 -0.41 -12.77
N MET A 113 -1.96 0.43 -13.74
CA MET A 113 -2.84 1.42 -14.34
C MET A 113 -2.54 1.63 -15.83
N MET A 114 -3.59 1.90 -16.60
CA MET A 114 -3.49 2.40 -17.98
C MET A 114 -4.01 3.82 -18.05
N ASP A 115 -3.29 4.68 -18.75
CA ASP A 115 -3.75 6.01 -19.14
C ASP A 115 -4.09 6.03 -20.64
N HIS A 116 -5.36 6.03 -20.97
CA HIS A 116 -5.90 6.09 -22.33
C HIS A 116 -6.06 7.52 -22.86
N SER A 117 -5.73 8.55 -22.09
CA SER A 117 -5.74 9.93 -22.56
C SER A 117 -4.58 10.24 -23.52
N ALA A 118 -3.58 9.39 -23.54
CA ALA A 118 -2.43 9.45 -24.46
C ALA A 118 -2.61 8.49 -25.63
N SER A 119 -1.94 8.77 -26.75
CA SER A 119 -1.91 7.90 -27.94
C SER A 119 -0.46 7.66 -28.37
N PRO A 120 0.09 6.44 -28.25
CA PRO A 120 -0.55 5.24 -27.69
C PRO A 120 -0.82 5.37 -26.18
N PRO A 121 -1.72 4.55 -25.59
CA PRO A 121 -1.97 4.51 -24.14
C PRO A 121 -0.70 4.21 -23.35
N ILE A 122 -0.58 4.85 -22.19
CA ILE A 122 0.59 4.69 -21.31
C ILE A 122 0.27 3.67 -20.22
N ARG A 123 1.10 2.64 -20.12
CA ARG A 123 1.03 1.68 -19.02
C ARG A 123 1.86 2.17 -17.84
N LEU A 124 1.34 1.98 -16.64
CA LEU A 124 1.96 2.40 -15.39
C LEU A 124 1.95 1.25 -14.38
N PHE A 125 3.07 1.02 -13.76
CA PHE A 125 3.21 0.14 -12.61
C PHE A 125 4.25 0.74 -11.65
N GLU A 126 4.35 0.20 -10.42
CA GLU A 126 4.98 0.79 -9.25
C GLU A 126 4.22 2.01 -8.71
N SER A 127 3.68 1.86 -7.50
CA SER A 127 2.82 2.89 -6.90
C SER A 127 3.50 4.25 -6.77
N GLY A 128 4.81 4.30 -6.47
CA GLY A 128 5.57 5.54 -6.41
C GLY A 128 5.71 6.21 -7.78
N SER A 129 5.94 5.43 -8.84
CA SER A 129 6.00 5.95 -10.21
C SER A 129 4.64 6.51 -10.66
N MET A 130 3.54 5.87 -10.29
CA MET A 130 2.19 6.37 -10.57
C MET A 130 1.94 7.71 -9.89
N LEU A 131 2.38 7.89 -8.63
CA LEU A 131 2.24 9.16 -7.92
C LEU A 131 3.01 10.28 -8.64
N VAL A 132 4.25 10.03 -9.04
CA VAL A 132 5.06 11.02 -9.79
C VAL A 132 4.40 11.36 -11.12
N TYR A 133 3.99 10.35 -11.89
CA TYR A 133 3.32 10.54 -13.18
C TYR A 133 2.06 11.41 -13.07
N LEU A 134 1.19 11.09 -12.11
CA LEU A 134 -0.04 11.85 -11.89
C LEU A 134 0.26 13.27 -11.41
N ALA A 135 1.23 13.45 -10.52
CA ALA A 135 1.63 14.76 -10.01
C ALA A 135 2.17 15.66 -11.14
N GLU A 136 2.99 15.12 -12.04
CA GLU A 136 3.52 15.85 -13.19
C GLU A 136 2.46 16.13 -14.23
N LYS A 137 1.58 15.16 -14.53
CA LYS A 137 0.50 15.31 -15.50
C LYS A 137 -0.49 16.40 -15.13
N PHE A 138 -0.83 16.52 -13.84
CA PHE A 138 -1.80 17.49 -13.33
C PHE A 138 -1.16 18.71 -12.67
N ASP A 139 0.17 18.81 -12.65
CA ASP A 139 0.92 19.90 -12.01
C ASP A 139 0.49 20.14 -10.54
N ALA A 140 0.34 19.05 -9.76
CA ALA A 140 -0.19 19.07 -8.41
C ALA A 140 0.57 18.14 -7.46
N PHE A 141 0.66 18.51 -6.18
CA PHE A 141 1.24 17.72 -5.08
C PHE A 141 2.73 17.34 -5.23
N LEU A 142 3.43 17.97 -6.17
CA LEU A 142 4.88 17.85 -6.34
C LEU A 142 5.47 19.27 -6.53
N PRO A 143 6.20 19.81 -5.54
CA PRO A 143 6.72 21.15 -5.59
C PRO A 143 7.61 21.41 -6.81
N LYS A 144 7.54 22.62 -7.38
CA LYS A 144 8.42 23.08 -8.47
C LYS A 144 9.77 23.58 -7.97
N ASP A 145 9.81 24.07 -6.74
CA ASP A 145 11.07 24.45 -6.08
C ASP A 145 12.00 23.25 -6.00
N ALA A 146 13.24 23.41 -6.45
CA ALA A 146 14.18 22.31 -6.61
C ALA A 146 14.51 21.60 -5.28
N ALA A 147 14.62 22.36 -4.18
CA ALA A 147 14.93 21.81 -2.87
C ALA A 147 13.74 21.01 -2.31
N LYS A 148 12.54 21.59 -2.36
CA LYS A 148 11.31 20.91 -1.91
C LYS A 148 10.99 19.69 -2.78
N ARG A 149 11.22 19.78 -4.10
CA ARG A 149 11.05 18.63 -5.01
C ARG A 149 12.03 17.50 -4.66
N ALA A 150 13.31 17.84 -4.41
CA ALA A 150 14.28 16.86 -3.98
C ALA A 150 13.90 16.20 -2.66
N GLU A 151 13.44 16.99 -1.67
CA GLU A 151 12.95 16.48 -0.39
C GLU A 151 11.73 15.56 -0.56
N THR A 152 10.77 15.94 -1.40
CA THR A 152 9.61 15.09 -1.74
C THR A 152 10.07 13.75 -2.31
N MET A 153 11.02 13.77 -3.24
CA MET A 153 11.54 12.54 -3.86
C MET A 153 12.36 11.69 -2.89
N ASN A 154 13.12 12.30 -1.96
CA ASN A 154 13.84 11.58 -0.90
C ASN A 154 12.86 10.75 -0.07
N TRP A 155 11.79 11.37 0.43
CA TRP A 155 10.77 10.68 1.24
C TRP A 155 9.96 9.67 0.45
N LEU A 156 9.64 9.95 -0.81
CA LEU A 156 8.98 9.00 -1.69
C LEU A 156 9.83 7.74 -1.89
N MET A 157 11.12 7.89 -2.24
CA MET A 157 12.03 6.78 -2.46
C MET A 157 12.36 6.04 -1.15
N TRP A 158 12.50 6.78 -0.04
CA TRP A 158 12.63 6.16 1.29
C TRP A 158 11.46 5.21 1.57
N GLN A 159 10.22 5.65 1.30
CA GLN A 159 9.04 4.83 1.51
C GLN A 159 9.03 3.58 0.60
N MET A 160 9.39 3.71 -0.68
CA MET A 160 9.46 2.57 -1.60
C MET A 160 10.46 1.51 -1.13
N GLY A 161 11.61 1.93 -0.60
CA GLY A 161 12.64 1.03 -0.07
C GLY A 161 12.34 0.47 1.32
N SER A 162 11.53 1.17 2.12
CA SER A 162 11.29 0.84 3.53
C SER A 162 10.03 0.01 3.77
N ALA A 163 8.97 0.20 2.99
CA ALA A 163 7.72 -0.52 3.16
C ALA A 163 7.84 -2.07 3.11
N PRO A 164 8.72 -2.67 2.31
CA PRO A 164 8.92 -4.12 2.31
C PRO A 164 9.31 -4.69 3.68
N PHE A 165 10.06 -3.95 4.50
CA PHE A 165 10.40 -4.38 5.86
C PHE A 165 9.19 -4.40 6.79
N VAL A 166 8.25 -3.47 6.61
CA VAL A 166 7.01 -3.40 7.38
C VAL A 166 6.04 -4.51 6.95
N GLY A 167 5.77 -4.63 5.66
CA GLY A 167 4.78 -5.60 5.14
C GLY A 167 5.33 -7.01 5.00
N GLY A 168 6.34 -7.18 4.16
CA GLY A 168 6.95 -8.48 3.86
C GLY A 168 7.85 -9.00 4.98
N GLY A 169 8.39 -8.11 5.79
CA GLY A 169 9.18 -8.45 6.97
C GLY A 169 8.30 -8.59 8.21
N PHE A 170 8.08 -7.49 8.94
CA PHE A 170 7.37 -7.51 10.22
C PHE A 170 5.97 -8.12 10.12
N GLY A 171 5.13 -7.60 9.23
CA GLY A 171 3.74 -8.06 9.09
C GLY A 171 3.65 -9.54 8.73
N HIS A 172 4.53 -10.02 7.85
CA HIS A 172 4.57 -11.44 7.50
C HIS A 172 4.88 -12.31 8.72
N PHE A 173 5.99 -12.07 9.40
CA PHE A 173 6.43 -12.94 10.49
C PHE A 173 5.63 -12.74 11.78
N PHE A 174 5.15 -11.52 12.05
CA PHE A 174 4.36 -11.24 13.25
C PHE A 174 2.90 -11.72 13.11
N ALA A 175 2.26 -11.47 11.96
CA ALA A 175 0.83 -11.73 11.79
C ALA A 175 0.52 -12.96 10.93
N TYR A 176 1.19 -13.13 9.79
CA TYR A 176 0.75 -14.06 8.74
C TYR A 176 1.48 -15.40 8.70
N ALA A 177 2.72 -15.47 9.19
CA ALA A 177 3.45 -16.74 9.24
C ALA A 177 2.68 -17.79 10.05
N PRO A 178 2.64 -19.06 9.59
CA PRO A 178 1.86 -20.12 10.22
C PRO A 178 2.33 -20.47 11.63
N PHE A 179 3.54 -20.07 11.99
CA PHE A 179 4.11 -20.23 13.32
C PHE A 179 4.97 -19.01 13.69
N LYS A 180 5.12 -18.75 14.99
CA LYS A 180 5.92 -17.63 15.48
C LYS A 180 7.39 -18.01 15.62
N MET A 181 8.27 -17.13 15.11
CA MET A 181 9.71 -17.26 15.22
C MET A 181 10.28 -15.98 15.84
N GLU A 182 10.96 -16.10 16.95
CA GLU A 182 11.47 -14.96 17.71
C GLU A 182 12.44 -14.11 16.87
N TYR A 183 13.43 -14.74 16.23
CA TYR A 183 14.48 -14.01 15.52
C TYR A 183 13.96 -13.10 14.40
N PRO A 184 13.19 -13.56 13.41
CA PRO A 184 12.68 -12.66 12.37
C PRO A 184 11.68 -11.64 12.90
N ILE A 185 10.84 -12.00 13.89
CA ILE A 185 9.91 -11.06 14.52
C ILE A 185 10.69 -9.92 15.18
N SER A 186 11.66 -10.23 16.02
CA SER A 186 12.49 -9.23 16.71
C SER A 186 13.32 -8.39 15.75
N ARG A 187 13.92 -9.01 14.72
CA ARG A 187 14.71 -8.32 13.70
C ARG A 187 13.88 -7.28 12.94
N TYR A 188 12.68 -7.64 12.54
CA TYR A 188 11.80 -6.74 11.77
C TYR A 188 11.00 -5.77 12.66
N ALA A 189 10.70 -6.13 13.91
CA ALA A 189 10.16 -5.20 14.89
C ALA A 189 11.12 -4.03 15.16
N MET A 190 12.41 -4.34 15.36
CA MET A 190 13.44 -3.32 15.52
C MET A 190 13.51 -2.39 14.33
N GLU A 191 13.49 -2.91 13.10
CA GLU A 191 13.52 -2.08 11.88
C GLU A 191 12.24 -1.25 11.72
N THR A 192 11.07 -1.81 12.03
CA THR A 192 9.79 -1.08 11.99
C THR A 192 9.79 0.06 13.00
N LYS A 193 10.21 -0.19 14.25
CA LYS A 193 10.34 0.88 15.27
C LYS A 193 11.35 1.95 14.86
N ARG A 194 12.48 1.58 14.24
CA ARG A 194 13.44 2.55 13.70
C ARG A 194 12.81 3.46 12.66
N GLN A 195 12.00 2.91 11.76
CA GLN A 195 11.28 3.68 10.73
C GLN A 195 10.23 4.60 11.35
N LEU A 196 9.45 4.12 12.33
CA LEU A 196 8.49 4.96 13.07
C LEU A 196 9.19 6.12 13.77
N HIS A 197 10.34 5.87 14.41
CA HIS A 197 11.13 6.91 15.06
C HIS A 197 11.70 7.94 14.08
N VAL A 198 12.14 7.53 12.89
CA VAL A 198 12.58 8.46 11.83
C VAL A 198 11.46 9.41 11.44
N LEU A 199 10.25 8.89 11.22
CA LEU A 199 9.09 9.70 10.87
C LEU A 199 8.68 10.63 12.03
N ASP A 200 8.61 10.11 13.25
CA ASP A 200 8.23 10.89 14.42
C ASP A 200 9.20 12.05 14.67
N THR A 201 10.51 11.80 14.59
CA THR A 201 11.54 12.82 14.73
C THR A 201 11.43 13.90 13.66
N HIS A 202 11.22 13.51 12.41
CA HIS A 202 11.04 14.45 11.31
C HIS A 202 9.78 15.33 11.50
N LEU A 203 8.68 14.71 11.89
CA LEU A 203 7.38 15.36 12.08
C LEU A 203 7.30 16.21 13.38
N ALA A 204 8.31 16.16 14.25
CA ALA A 204 8.40 17.04 15.41
C ALA A 204 8.49 18.51 15.02
N THR A 205 9.08 18.82 13.86
CA THR A 205 9.29 20.18 13.36
C THR A 205 8.63 20.46 12.02
N ASN A 206 7.92 19.49 11.45
CA ASN A 206 7.25 19.59 10.15
C ASN A 206 5.78 19.21 10.28
N GLN A 207 4.91 19.94 9.60
CA GLN A 207 3.48 19.63 9.56
C GLN A 207 3.22 18.40 8.68
N TYR A 208 3.87 18.34 7.52
CA TYR A 208 3.87 17.26 6.54
C TYR A 208 5.28 16.80 6.23
N MET A 209 5.44 15.83 5.34
CA MET A 209 6.77 15.33 4.98
C MET A 209 7.66 16.37 4.30
N VAL A 210 7.08 17.45 3.74
CA VAL A 210 7.83 18.55 3.12
C VAL A 210 7.39 19.87 3.75
N GLY A 211 7.73 20.05 5.02
CA GLY A 211 7.39 21.26 5.79
C GLY A 211 5.89 21.41 5.96
N ASP A 212 5.34 22.51 5.43
CA ASP A 212 3.90 22.81 5.52
C ASP A 212 3.12 22.38 4.27
N GLU A 213 3.78 21.73 3.32
CA GLU A 213 3.15 21.32 2.05
C GLU A 213 2.80 19.83 2.05
N TYR A 214 1.51 19.53 1.84
CA TYR A 214 1.03 18.16 1.60
C TYR A 214 1.41 17.71 0.18
N THR A 215 2.14 16.62 0.06
CA THR A 215 2.74 16.16 -1.20
C THR A 215 2.51 14.67 -1.44
N ILE A 216 2.96 14.19 -2.60
CA ILE A 216 2.97 12.74 -2.92
C ILE A 216 3.81 11.93 -1.93
N ALA A 217 4.73 12.55 -1.17
CA ALA A 217 5.47 11.87 -0.10
C ALA A 217 4.53 11.46 1.04
N ASP A 218 3.63 12.36 1.46
CA ASP A 218 2.60 12.05 2.47
C ASP A 218 1.65 10.96 1.99
N MET A 219 1.20 11.07 0.74
CA MET A 219 0.30 10.08 0.11
C MET A 219 0.94 8.69 0.02
N ALA A 220 2.25 8.62 -0.17
CA ALA A 220 2.99 7.37 -0.23
C ALA A 220 3.19 6.73 1.16
N ILE A 221 3.52 7.54 2.16
CA ILE A 221 3.91 7.09 3.50
C ILE A 221 2.67 6.72 4.33
N TRP A 222 1.62 7.55 4.26
CA TRP A 222 0.46 7.43 5.14
C TRP A 222 -0.25 6.06 5.09
N PRO A 223 -0.50 5.42 3.93
CA PRO A 223 -1.21 4.14 3.89
C PRO A 223 -0.50 3.01 4.64
N TRP A 224 0.82 3.05 4.72
CA TRP A 224 1.61 2.07 5.45
C TRP A 224 1.74 2.39 6.93
N TYR A 225 2.26 3.57 7.24
CA TYR A 225 2.59 3.92 8.62
C TYR A 225 1.36 4.37 9.41
N GLY A 226 0.39 5.00 8.76
CA GLY A 226 -0.91 5.25 9.37
C GLY A 226 -1.66 3.97 9.73
N ALA A 227 -1.56 2.92 8.89
CA ALA A 227 -2.14 1.62 9.20
C ALA A 227 -1.45 0.96 10.41
N ILE A 228 -0.11 1.01 10.50
CA ILE A 228 0.64 0.51 11.67
C ILE A 228 0.22 1.25 12.94
N MET A 229 0.07 2.57 12.86
CA MET A 229 -0.33 3.38 14.02
C MET A 229 -1.76 3.11 14.50
N ARG A 230 -2.65 2.59 13.64
CA ARG A 230 -4.09 2.45 13.97
C ARG A 230 -4.59 1.01 14.07
N GLU A 231 -4.27 0.15 13.11
CA GLU A 231 -4.99 -1.13 12.99
C GLU A 231 -4.17 -2.31 12.45
N ALA A 232 -3.07 -2.04 11.70
CA ALA A 232 -2.38 -3.11 11.00
C ALA A 232 -1.76 -4.13 11.97
N TYR A 233 -1.96 -5.41 11.66
CA TYR A 233 -1.39 -6.57 12.34
C TYR A 233 -1.79 -6.72 13.82
N ALA A 234 -2.65 -5.86 14.38
CA ALA A 234 -2.92 -5.77 15.82
C ALA A 234 -1.62 -5.61 16.66
N ALA A 235 -0.68 -4.80 16.15
CA ALA A 235 0.68 -4.71 16.67
C ALA A 235 0.94 -3.41 17.45
N GLN A 236 -0.06 -2.59 17.71
CA GLN A 236 0.07 -1.25 18.28
C GLN A 236 0.75 -1.28 19.66
N GLU A 237 0.30 -2.18 20.52
CA GLU A 237 0.89 -2.36 21.86
C GLU A 237 2.30 -2.97 21.75
N PHE A 238 2.48 -4.01 20.94
CA PHE A 238 3.76 -4.67 20.75
C PHE A 238 4.86 -3.71 20.25
N LEU A 239 4.50 -2.79 19.38
CA LEU A 239 5.42 -1.77 18.85
C LEU A 239 5.47 -0.50 19.71
N SER A 240 4.64 -0.38 20.75
CA SER A 240 4.51 0.82 21.61
C SER A 240 4.24 2.08 20.78
N VAL A 241 3.30 2.00 19.83
CA VAL A 241 3.09 3.10 18.86
C VAL A 241 2.66 4.41 19.50
N HIS A 242 2.12 4.37 20.73
CA HIS A 242 1.74 5.55 21.51
C HIS A 242 2.93 6.45 21.87
N GLU A 243 4.17 5.99 21.77
CA GLU A 243 5.38 6.78 22.00
C GLU A 243 5.67 7.77 20.86
N TYR A 244 5.10 7.56 19.66
CA TYR A 244 5.34 8.35 18.45
C TYR A 244 4.28 9.44 18.28
N THR A 245 4.29 10.47 19.15
CA THR A 245 3.21 11.45 19.25
C THR A 245 3.14 12.43 18.08
N HIS A 246 4.27 12.76 17.45
CA HIS A 246 4.30 13.63 16.28
C HIS A 246 3.81 12.88 15.02
N LEU A 247 4.20 11.62 14.90
CA LEU A 247 3.68 10.74 13.84
C LEU A 247 2.17 10.52 14.02
N ASP A 248 1.70 10.34 15.24
CA ASP A 248 0.27 10.19 15.57
C ASP A 248 -0.55 11.39 15.13
N ARG A 249 -0.09 12.60 15.48
CA ARG A 249 -0.67 13.87 15.01
C ARG A 249 -0.78 13.93 13.48
N TRP A 250 0.30 13.56 12.77
CA TRP A 250 0.32 13.59 11.32
C TRP A 250 -0.61 12.53 10.71
N VAL A 251 -0.70 11.36 11.31
CA VAL A 251 -1.64 10.30 10.86
C VAL A 251 -3.07 10.79 10.91
N ASP A 252 -3.46 11.51 11.98
CA ASP A 252 -4.79 12.09 12.11
C ASP A 252 -5.00 13.26 11.13
N LEU A 253 -4.00 14.14 10.99
CA LEU A 253 -4.05 15.27 10.06
C LEU A 253 -4.31 14.81 8.62
N VAL A 254 -3.52 13.87 8.12
CA VAL A 254 -3.69 13.33 6.77
C VAL A 254 -4.99 12.50 6.66
N GLY A 255 -5.27 11.67 7.67
CA GLY A 255 -6.47 10.84 7.70
C GLY A 255 -7.79 11.61 7.79
N SER A 256 -7.77 12.86 8.24
CA SER A 256 -8.95 13.73 8.29
C SER A 256 -9.40 14.25 6.93
N ARG A 257 -8.54 14.23 5.91
CA ARG A 257 -8.82 14.71 4.56
C ARG A 257 -9.90 13.86 3.89
N GLU A 258 -10.92 14.48 3.31
CA GLU A 258 -12.05 13.76 2.69
C GLU A 258 -11.59 12.89 1.50
N ALA A 259 -10.64 13.36 0.72
CA ALA A 259 -10.05 12.58 -0.38
C ALA A 259 -9.31 11.33 0.12
N VAL A 260 -8.61 11.43 1.25
CA VAL A 260 -7.96 10.28 1.90
C VAL A 260 -8.98 9.27 2.40
N LYS A 261 -10.07 9.73 3.01
CA LYS A 261 -11.17 8.86 3.47
C LYS A 261 -11.81 8.11 2.29
N ARG A 262 -12.09 8.80 1.17
CA ARG A 262 -12.61 8.17 -0.06
C ARG A 262 -11.60 7.21 -0.67
N GLY A 263 -10.36 7.65 -0.87
CA GLY A 263 -9.32 6.82 -1.47
C GLY A 263 -9.07 5.50 -0.72
N ARG A 264 -9.21 5.50 0.62
CA ARG A 264 -9.10 4.27 1.44
C ARG A 264 -10.23 3.27 1.20
N MET A 265 -11.38 3.70 0.73
CA MET A 265 -12.52 2.81 0.50
C MET A 265 -12.38 2.06 -0.83
N VAL A 266 -11.76 2.66 -1.83
CA VAL A 266 -11.70 2.12 -3.19
C VAL A 266 -10.92 0.81 -3.25
N ASN A 267 -11.47 -0.17 -3.95
CA ASN A 267 -10.98 -1.54 -4.09
C ASN A 267 -10.77 -2.27 -2.74
N ARG A 268 -11.47 -1.84 -1.71
CA ARG A 268 -11.47 -2.49 -0.40
C ARG A 268 -12.65 -3.45 -0.29
N GLY A 269 -12.37 -4.74 -0.08
CA GLY A 269 -13.37 -5.79 0.12
C GLY A 269 -13.24 -6.45 1.50
N PHE A 270 -12.63 -5.78 2.48
CA PHE A 270 -12.42 -6.27 3.84
C PHE A 270 -12.58 -5.15 4.88
N GLY A 271 -12.75 -5.55 6.13
CA GLY A 271 -13.04 -4.61 7.22
C GLY A 271 -14.54 -4.34 7.36
N ARG A 272 -14.90 -3.23 8.01
CA ARG A 272 -16.31 -2.87 8.23
C ARG A 272 -16.96 -2.48 6.89
N PRO A 273 -18.21 -2.91 6.62
CA PRO A 273 -18.91 -2.63 5.35
C PRO A 273 -18.91 -1.16 4.92
N GLU A 274 -19.12 -0.24 5.86
CA GLU A 274 -19.14 1.20 5.61
C GLU A 274 -17.79 1.79 5.18
N THR A 275 -16.71 1.00 5.22
CA THR A 275 -15.38 1.40 4.76
C THR A 275 -14.97 0.72 3.46
N GLN A 276 -15.89 0.04 2.79
CA GLN A 276 -15.63 -0.73 1.59
C GLN A 276 -16.29 -0.09 0.36
N LEU A 277 -15.54 -0.01 -0.73
CA LEU A 277 -16.04 0.27 -2.07
C LEU A 277 -15.29 -0.65 -3.03
N LYS A 278 -15.94 -1.71 -3.44
CA LYS A 278 -15.30 -2.77 -4.22
C LYS A 278 -14.74 -2.29 -5.55
N GLU A 279 -15.52 -1.49 -6.26
CA GLU A 279 -15.13 -0.84 -7.52
C GLU A 279 -15.65 0.59 -7.54
N ARG A 280 -14.92 1.48 -8.21
CA ARG A 280 -15.28 2.91 -8.34
C ARG A 280 -15.28 3.28 -9.81
N HIS A 281 -16.40 3.85 -10.28
CA HIS A 281 -16.59 4.29 -11.66
C HIS A 281 -17.08 5.76 -11.77
N ASP A 282 -17.60 6.30 -10.67
CA ASP A 282 -17.84 7.74 -10.52
C ASP A 282 -18.03 8.13 -9.03
N ALA A 283 -18.22 9.43 -8.78
CA ALA A 283 -18.35 9.95 -7.41
C ALA A 283 -19.60 9.42 -6.68
N ARG A 284 -20.66 9.00 -7.39
CA ARG A 284 -21.91 8.50 -6.80
C ARG A 284 -21.74 7.11 -6.17
N ASP A 285 -20.71 6.37 -6.54
CA ASP A 285 -20.44 5.06 -5.96
C ASP A 285 -20.14 5.13 -4.45
N PHE A 286 -19.66 6.28 -3.98
CA PHE A 286 -19.52 6.53 -2.54
C PHE A 286 -20.84 6.78 -1.81
N GLU A 287 -21.87 7.25 -2.52
CA GLU A 287 -23.19 7.56 -1.97
C GLU A 287 -24.06 6.31 -1.87
N VAL A 288 -24.05 5.47 -2.91
CA VAL A 288 -24.80 4.20 -2.98
C VAL A 288 -24.41 3.27 -1.83
N ASN A 289 -23.11 3.17 -1.54
CA ASN A 289 -22.65 2.36 -0.38
C ASN A 289 -23.14 2.90 0.98
N ARG A 290 -23.47 4.18 1.11
CA ARG A 290 -24.08 4.75 2.32
C ARG A 290 -25.55 4.42 2.44
N GLU A 291 -26.31 4.46 1.35
CA GLU A 291 -27.75 4.19 1.33
C GLU A 291 -28.07 2.70 1.54
N ASP A 292 -27.39 1.79 0.85
CA ASP A 292 -27.57 0.35 1.01
C ASP A 292 -27.22 -0.14 2.43
N MET A 293 -26.28 0.52 3.10
CA MET A 293 -25.91 0.19 4.46
C MET A 293 -26.85 0.75 5.51
N VAL A 294 -27.52 1.86 5.25
CA VAL A 294 -28.60 2.39 6.11
C VAL A 294 -29.79 1.43 6.06
N ILE A 295 -30.17 0.96 4.89
CA ILE A 295 -31.29 0.01 4.69
C ILE A 295 -30.97 -1.34 5.36
N ALA A 296 -29.74 -1.85 5.27
CA ALA A 296 -29.33 -3.09 5.95
C ALA A 296 -29.35 -2.98 7.48
N ARG A 297 -29.11 -1.80 8.06
CA ARG A 297 -29.21 -1.55 9.51
C ARG A 297 -30.64 -1.51 10.00
N ASP A 298 -31.55 -0.96 9.23
CA ASP A 298 -32.97 -0.89 9.60
C ASP A 298 -33.70 -2.24 9.41
N GLY A 299 -33.21 -3.10 8.51
CA GLY A 299 -33.70 -4.48 8.35
C GLY A 299 -33.22 -5.48 9.40
N ALA A 300 -32.22 -5.14 10.22
CA ALA A 300 -31.70 -6.00 11.28
C ALA A 300 -32.31 -5.70 12.68
N ARG A 301 -33.36 -4.87 12.74
CA ARG A 301 -34.18 -4.62 13.94
C ARG A 301 -35.54 -5.32 13.81
N VAL A 302 -35.51 -6.65 13.73
CA VAL A 302 -36.68 -7.49 14.05
C VAL A 302 -36.17 -8.72 14.79
#